data_f84b0650e5c45a14663b0e2f6fe9ab89
#
_entry.id   f84b0650e5c45a14663b0e2f6fe9ab89
#
_cell.length_a   1.000
_cell.length_b   1.000
_cell.length_c   1.000
_cell.angle_alpha   90.00
_cell.angle_beta   90.00
_cell.angle_gamma   90.00
#
_symmetry.space_group_name_H-M   'P 1'
#
loop_
_entity.id
_entity.type
_entity.pdbx_description
1 polymer ?
#
loop_
_entity_poly.entity_id
_entity_poly.type
_entity_poly.pdbx_seq_one_letter_code
_entity_poly.pdbx_strand_id
1 'polypeptide(L)'
;MDEIPKLRKKVDEIDDQILKALCQRVKICKAIGDAKKKQGKPIRDISRENEVYTRIKEKSTQFQLNPVQIELVYREIVNMCSAVQE
;
A
#
# COMPACT_ATOMS: atom_id res chain seq x y z
N MET A 1 -30.81 -15.72 -10.30
CA MET A 1 -30.71 -15.37 -11.47
C MET A 1 -29.58 -14.45 -11.85
N ASP A 2 -29.56 -13.21 -11.51
CA ASP A 2 -28.42 -12.39 -11.86
C ASP A 2 -27.35 -12.49 -10.78
N GLU A 3 -26.20 -13.06 -11.13
CA GLU A 3 -25.07 -13.22 -10.21
C GLU A 3 -24.28 -11.93 -10.01
N ILE A 4 -24.44 -10.95 -10.92
CA ILE A 4 -23.63 -9.71 -10.88
C ILE A 4 -23.77 -8.96 -9.54
N PRO A 5 -25.00 -8.72 -9.02
CA PRO A 5 -25.11 -8.05 -7.74
C PRO A 5 -24.45 -8.78 -6.58
N LYS A 6 -24.50 -10.10 -6.59
CA LYS A 6 -23.83 -10.93 -5.56
C LYS A 6 -22.31 -10.81 -5.63
N LEU A 7 -21.78 -10.83 -6.86
CA LEU A 7 -20.33 -10.70 -7.09
C LEU A 7 -19.84 -9.30 -6.71
N ARG A 8 -20.62 -8.27 -7.04
CA ARG A 8 -20.31 -6.88 -6.64
C ARG A 8 -20.27 -6.72 -5.12
N LYS A 9 -21.17 -7.39 -4.40
CA LYS A 9 -21.17 -7.38 -2.94
C LYS A 9 -19.87 -7.98 -2.40
N LYS A 10 -19.37 -9.05 -3.02
CA LYS A 10 -18.08 -9.64 -2.64
C LYS A 10 -16.93 -8.67 -2.88
N VAL A 11 -16.96 -7.93 -3.99
CA VAL A 11 -15.95 -6.90 -4.26
C VAL A 11 -16.01 -5.82 -3.17
N ASP A 12 -17.20 -5.36 -2.79
CA ASP A 12 -17.35 -4.35 -1.75
C ASP A 12 -16.78 -4.82 -0.40
N GLU A 13 -16.97 -6.09 -0.07
CA GLU A 13 -16.42 -6.68 1.16
C GLU A 13 -14.88 -6.71 1.11
N ILE A 14 -14.31 -7.03 -0.05
CA ILE A 14 -12.86 -6.99 -0.25
C ILE A 14 -12.34 -5.55 -0.16
N ASP A 15 -13.07 -4.59 -0.74
CA ASP A 15 -12.68 -3.19 -0.64
C ASP A 15 -12.60 -2.72 0.82
N ASP A 16 -13.52 -3.17 1.66
CA ASP A 16 -13.46 -2.87 3.09
C ASP A 16 -12.17 -3.42 3.73
N GLN A 17 -11.74 -4.61 3.33
CA GLN A 17 -10.48 -5.20 3.80
C GLN A 17 -9.27 -4.39 3.32
N ILE A 18 -9.29 -3.94 2.07
CA ILE A 18 -8.23 -3.10 1.51
C ILE A 18 -8.15 -1.77 2.28
N LEU A 19 -9.28 -1.12 2.53
CA LEU A 19 -9.31 0.14 3.27
C LEU A 19 -8.80 -0.03 4.71
N LYS A 20 -9.16 -1.12 5.37
CA LYS A 20 -8.63 -1.44 6.70
C LYS A 20 -7.12 -1.60 6.68
N ALA A 21 -6.60 -2.34 5.69
CA ALA A 21 -5.17 -2.55 5.55
C ALA A 21 -4.44 -1.24 5.27
N LEU A 22 -4.99 -0.39 4.42
CA LEU A 22 -4.42 0.94 4.14
C LEU A 22 -4.41 1.82 5.39
N CYS A 23 -5.49 1.80 6.16
CA CYS A 23 -5.58 2.54 7.43
C CYS A 23 -4.46 2.11 8.38
N GLN A 24 -4.25 0.80 8.54
CA GLN A 24 -3.19 0.26 9.39
C GLN A 24 -1.81 0.67 8.89
N ARG A 25 -1.59 0.58 7.57
CA ARG A 25 -0.32 0.94 6.96
C ARG A 25 0.00 2.41 7.17
N VAL A 26 -0.97 3.29 6.98
CA VAL A 26 -0.81 4.74 7.18
C VAL A 26 -0.46 5.06 8.64
N LYS A 27 -1.11 4.41 9.59
CA LYS A 27 -0.81 4.60 11.02
C LYS A 27 0.62 4.20 11.37
N ILE A 28 1.08 3.08 10.83
CA ILE A 28 2.45 2.62 11.05
C ILE A 28 3.45 3.57 10.38
N CYS A 29 3.13 4.05 9.19
CA CYS A 29 3.98 5.03 8.50
C CYS A 29 4.08 6.35 9.25
N LYS A 30 3.01 6.78 9.90
CA LYS A 30 3.04 7.97 10.75
C LYS A 30 4.00 7.76 11.94
N ALA A 31 3.95 6.60 12.56
CA ALA A 31 4.86 6.25 13.66
C ALA A 31 6.31 6.21 13.19
N ILE A 32 6.57 5.69 11.99
CA ILE A 32 7.89 5.70 11.37
C ILE A 32 8.36 7.14 11.15
N GLY A 33 7.47 8.01 10.64
CA GLY A 33 7.77 9.43 10.44
C GLY A 33 8.16 10.12 11.73
N ASP A 34 7.45 9.86 12.82
CA ASP A 34 7.77 10.41 14.14
C ASP A 34 9.14 9.92 14.62
N ALA A 35 9.45 8.64 14.42
CA ALA A 35 10.76 8.08 14.78
C ALA A 35 11.90 8.71 13.95
N LYS A 36 11.67 8.92 12.64
CA LYS A 36 12.65 9.59 11.76
C LYS A 36 12.96 11.01 12.25
N LYS A 37 11.92 11.76 12.63
CA LYS A 37 12.09 13.12 13.14
C LYS A 37 12.94 13.13 14.41
N LYS A 38 12.70 12.20 15.32
CA LYS A 38 13.50 12.07 16.55
C LYS A 38 14.95 11.72 16.27
N GLN A 39 15.22 10.97 15.21
CA GLN A 39 16.57 10.54 14.84
C GLN A 39 17.25 11.50 13.85
N GLY A 40 16.56 12.55 13.42
CA GLY A 40 17.08 13.49 12.43
C GLY A 40 17.24 12.90 11.04
N LYS A 41 16.46 11.86 10.72
CA LYS A 41 16.51 11.20 9.42
C LYS A 41 15.55 11.85 8.43
N PRO A 42 15.87 11.83 7.12
CA PRO A 42 14.93 12.34 6.10
C PRO A 42 13.69 11.47 6.01
N ILE A 43 12.57 12.09 5.64
CA ILE A 43 11.28 11.39 5.52
C ILE A 43 11.30 10.40 4.37
N ARG A 44 11.79 10.82 3.19
CA ARG A 44 11.86 9.93 2.02
C ARG A 44 13.14 9.11 2.08
N ASP A 45 12.96 7.80 1.94
CA ASP A 45 14.06 6.83 1.84
C ASP A 45 13.91 6.09 0.51
N ILE A 46 14.61 6.57 -0.51
CA ILE A 46 14.51 6.03 -1.88
C ILE A 46 14.93 4.56 -1.93
N SER A 47 15.97 4.20 -1.17
CA SER A 47 16.42 2.81 -1.11
C SER A 47 15.32 1.89 -0.57
N ARG A 48 14.63 2.30 0.49
CA ARG A 48 13.51 1.55 1.05
C ARG A 48 12.33 1.48 0.08
N GLU A 49 12.02 2.58 -0.62
CA GLU A 49 10.94 2.59 -1.62
C GLU A 49 11.22 1.58 -2.72
N ASN A 50 12.46 1.51 -3.21
CA ASN A 50 12.86 0.53 -4.22
C ASN A 50 12.74 -0.91 -3.72
N GLU A 51 13.09 -1.17 -2.46
CA GLU A 51 12.89 -2.47 -1.84
C GLU A 51 11.40 -2.86 -1.83
N VAL A 52 10.52 -1.93 -1.49
CA VAL A 52 9.08 -2.15 -1.47
C VAL A 52 8.60 -2.53 -2.87
N TYR A 53 8.97 -1.77 -3.90
CA TYR A 53 8.55 -2.05 -5.27
C TYR A 53 9.05 -3.40 -5.76
N THR A 54 10.30 -3.75 -5.48
CA THR A 54 10.84 -5.05 -5.84
C THR A 54 10.06 -6.18 -5.18
N ARG A 55 9.80 -6.04 -3.89
CA ARG A 55 9.06 -7.05 -3.12
C ARG A 55 7.64 -7.25 -3.63
N ILE A 56 6.91 -6.15 -3.87
CA ILE A 56 5.50 -6.27 -4.29
C ILE A 56 5.38 -6.81 -5.72
N LYS A 57 6.34 -6.52 -6.59
CA LYS A 57 6.35 -7.10 -7.94
C LYS A 57 6.53 -8.60 -7.91
N GLU A 58 7.47 -9.09 -7.10
CA GLU A 58 7.68 -10.53 -6.92
C GLU A 58 6.43 -11.21 -6.37
N LYS A 59 5.83 -10.62 -5.34
CA LYS A 59 4.60 -11.16 -4.75
C LYS A 59 3.41 -11.10 -5.70
N SER A 60 3.32 -10.05 -6.52
CA SER A 60 2.26 -9.92 -7.52
C SER A 60 2.19 -11.13 -8.42
N THR A 61 3.34 -11.60 -8.87
CA THR A 61 3.43 -12.79 -9.73
C THR A 61 2.88 -14.02 -9.02
N GLN A 62 3.18 -14.18 -7.73
CA GLN A 62 2.67 -15.30 -6.92
C GLN A 62 1.15 -15.26 -6.79
N PHE A 63 0.55 -14.09 -6.75
CA PHE A 63 -0.90 -13.90 -6.66
C PHE A 63 -1.59 -13.77 -8.02
N GLN A 64 -0.87 -14.01 -9.11
CA GLN A 64 -1.39 -13.93 -10.49
C GLN A 64 -1.90 -12.52 -10.83
N LEU A 65 -1.26 -11.50 -10.29
CA LEU A 65 -1.53 -10.10 -10.58
C LEU A 65 -0.46 -9.54 -11.51
N ASN A 66 -0.81 -8.52 -12.28
CA ASN A 66 0.11 -7.86 -13.18
C ASN A 66 1.08 -6.99 -12.38
N PRO A 67 2.42 -7.27 -12.40
CA PRO A 67 3.38 -6.53 -11.58
C PRO A 67 3.45 -5.03 -11.92
N VAL A 68 3.28 -4.67 -13.19
CA VAL A 68 3.33 -3.27 -13.63
C VAL A 68 2.15 -2.49 -13.06
N GLN A 69 0.96 -3.06 -13.12
CA GLN A 69 -0.24 -2.43 -12.56
C GLN A 69 -0.14 -2.31 -11.03
N ILE A 70 0.38 -3.34 -10.37
CA ILE A 70 0.55 -3.33 -8.91
C ILE A 70 1.59 -2.27 -8.50
N GLU A 71 2.67 -2.10 -9.26
CA GLU A 71 3.62 -1.04 -8.98
C GLU A 71 2.95 0.34 -9.02
N LEU A 72 2.10 0.59 -10.01
CA LEU A 72 1.36 1.87 -10.11
C LEU A 72 0.48 2.10 -8.88
N VAL A 73 -0.23 1.08 -8.43
CA VAL A 73 -1.05 1.15 -7.21
C VAL A 73 -0.18 1.45 -5.99
N TYR A 74 0.94 0.76 -5.85
CA TYR A 74 1.84 0.94 -4.71
C TYR A 74 2.56 2.27 -4.70
N ARG A 75 2.81 2.87 -5.87
CA ARG A 75 3.36 4.24 -5.93
C ARG A 75 2.44 5.24 -5.24
N GLU A 76 1.13 5.11 -5.44
CA GLU A 76 0.15 5.94 -4.75
C GLU A 76 0.08 5.63 -3.25
N ILE A 77 0.16 4.36 -2.87
CA ILE A 77 0.20 3.96 -1.46
C ILE A 77 1.44 4.54 -0.77
N VAL A 78 2.60 4.43 -1.40
CA VAL A 78 3.87 4.99 -0.88
C VAL A 78 3.77 6.50 -0.75
N ASN A 79 3.21 7.18 -1.75
CA ASN A 79 3.02 8.64 -1.70
C ASN A 79 2.12 9.05 -0.55
N MET A 80 1.02 8.35 -0.35
CA MET A 80 0.09 8.59 0.75
C MET A 80 0.78 8.42 2.10
N CYS A 81 1.59 7.38 2.24
CA CYS A 81 2.33 7.10 3.47
C CYS A 81 3.47 8.10 3.71
N SER A 82 4.11 8.61 2.66
CA SER A 82 5.10 9.67 2.79
C SER A 82 4.47 11.00 3.24
N ALA A 83 3.29 11.30 2.70
CA ALA A 83 2.58 12.54 3.05
C ALA A 83 2.26 12.63 4.55
N VAL A 84 1.88 11.53 5.18
CA VAL A 84 1.55 11.55 6.62
C VAL A 84 2.79 11.64 7.51
N GLN A 85 4.00 11.44 6.97
CA GLN A 85 5.25 11.61 7.71
C GLN A 85 5.71 13.06 7.75
N GLU A 86 5.23 13.86 6.82
CA GLU A 86 5.54 15.28 6.76
C GLU A 86 4.83 16.05 7.86
#